data_b2ae40aac2041d823aa5de46845f316a
#
_entry.id   b2ae40aac2041d823aa5de46845f316a
#
_cell.length_a   1.000
_cell.length_b   1.000
_cell.length_c   1.000
_cell.angle_alpha   90.00
_cell.angle_beta   90.00
_cell.angle_gamma   90.00
#
_symmetry.space_group_name_H-M   'P 1'
#
loop_
_entity.id
_entity.type
_entity.pdbx_description
1 polymer ?
#
loop_
_entity_poly.entity_id
_entity_poly.type
_entity_poly.pdbx_seq_one_letter_code
_entity_poly.pdbx_strand_id
1 'polypeptide(L)'
;MLMKSIIKLFFAIVVMSMLALPGQAQTQKVEVLEYHPAPGQFVNTLPAADENSTQDDVNRGCEKQLNSDGSLVHLGTYGGYITVKFDHPIENKPGSDILILGNGFYSNSDPIYGSATIGGSIEPGIVYVGVGKNLEEAKWYELAGSEYYTSEIHDFEITYHKPTAESGEHSQFGSSYDNYIKWECSWTDKNREHRDSTGYHMKNVYHRQTYWPMWEGKDELTFKGGKLPNNAIDTSGKGTYWVQYRYAKDAYGYVDASQAKDSLYSSFDINWAVDEDGNEVVLDHIDFIRVKTGIFQYCGWLGETSTEVNTIADLHLIPGYDDKPFVITPRQRPTTSISRPTVKVVDDEAYYNLMGQRVQNLVKGQIYIHKGRKVIY
;
A
#
# COMPACT_ATOMS: atom_id res chain seq x y z
N MET A 1 35.81 -7.08 -15.98
CA MET A 1 36.25 -6.04 -15.06
C MET A 1 35.36 -4.79 -15.11
N LEU A 2 34.89 -4.40 -16.28
CA LEU A 2 33.98 -3.24 -16.50
C LEU A 2 32.61 -3.42 -15.82
N MET A 3 32.02 -4.63 -15.89
CA MET A 3 30.69 -4.93 -15.37
C MET A 3 30.60 -4.88 -13.83
N LYS A 4 31.64 -5.25 -13.11
CA LYS A 4 31.72 -5.11 -11.65
C LYS A 4 31.81 -3.66 -11.18
N SER A 5 32.34 -2.76 -12.01
CA SER A 5 32.38 -1.33 -11.73
C SER A 5 31.03 -0.65 -11.97
N ILE A 6 30.27 -1.12 -12.97
CA ILE A 6 28.91 -0.59 -13.25
C ILE A 6 27.94 -0.97 -12.15
N ILE A 7 27.99 -2.20 -11.64
CA ILE A 7 27.14 -2.65 -10.53
C ILE A 7 27.45 -1.90 -9.23
N LYS A 8 28.75 -1.66 -8.94
CA LYS A 8 29.12 -0.82 -7.79
C LYS A 8 28.73 0.64 -7.97
N LEU A 9 28.68 1.13 -9.21
CA LEU A 9 28.26 2.49 -9.52
C LEU A 9 26.74 2.64 -9.39
N PHE A 10 25.95 1.63 -9.77
CA PHE A 10 24.50 1.63 -9.58
C PHE A 10 24.10 1.55 -8.09
N PHE A 11 24.78 0.71 -7.29
CA PHE A 11 24.57 0.66 -5.85
C PHE A 11 25.01 1.97 -5.15
N ALA A 12 26.08 2.60 -5.62
CA ALA A 12 26.55 3.89 -5.10
C ALA A 12 25.66 5.07 -5.54
N ILE A 13 24.98 4.97 -6.71
CA ILE A 13 24.08 6.03 -7.20
C ILE A 13 22.72 5.97 -6.48
N VAL A 14 22.21 4.78 -6.16
CA VAL A 14 20.99 4.63 -5.34
C VAL A 14 21.21 5.15 -3.91
N VAL A 15 22.40 4.99 -3.35
CA VAL A 15 22.75 5.51 -2.01
C VAL A 15 23.12 7.00 -2.03
N MET A 16 23.52 7.57 -3.19
CA MET A 16 24.05 8.93 -3.26
C MET A 16 23.07 10.01 -3.74
N SER A 17 21.84 9.68 -4.12
CA SER A 17 20.83 10.69 -4.50
C SER A 17 19.84 11.05 -3.39
N MET A 18 20.07 10.61 -2.17
CA MET A 18 19.39 11.16 -0.99
C MET A 18 19.98 12.53 -0.67
N LEU A 19 19.70 13.51 -1.50
CA LEU A 19 19.75 14.89 -1.07
C LEU A 19 18.67 15.05 -0.03
N ALA A 20 19.05 15.08 1.24
CA ALA A 20 18.20 15.50 2.33
C ALA A 20 17.35 16.68 1.87
N LEU A 21 16.04 16.56 1.99
CA LEU A 21 15.20 17.76 2.09
C LEU A 21 15.90 18.66 3.12
N PRO A 22 16.05 19.96 2.83
CA PRO A 22 16.81 20.84 3.72
C PRO A 22 16.20 20.77 5.13
N GLY A 23 16.87 19.98 5.95
CA GLY A 23 16.70 19.73 7.36
C GLY A 23 15.31 19.88 7.90
N GLN A 24 14.66 18.78 8.31
CA GLN A 24 13.90 18.81 9.55
C GLN A 24 12.77 17.78 9.73
N ALA A 25 12.58 16.83 8.84
CA ALA A 25 11.62 15.73 9.14
C ALA A 25 12.10 14.82 10.31
N GLN A 26 13.25 15.10 10.90
CA GLN A 26 13.93 14.22 11.86
C GLN A 26 13.60 14.44 13.34
N THR A 27 12.78 15.37 13.68
CA THR A 27 12.44 15.61 15.09
C THR A 27 11.29 14.74 15.60
N GLN A 28 10.59 14.06 14.70
CA GLN A 28 9.45 13.21 15.02
C GLN A 28 9.89 11.74 14.98
N LYS A 29 9.85 11.09 16.13
CA LYS A 29 10.20 9.67 16.21
C LYS A 29 8.94 8.82 16.08
N VAL A 30 9.00 7.83 15.20
CA VAL A 30 8.00 6.78 15.14
C VAL A 30 8.40 5.63 16.05
N GLU A 31 7.42 5.00 16.69
CA GLU A 31 7.53 3.69 17.33
C GLU A 31 6.97 2.64 16.38
N VAL A 32 7.72 1.57 16.14
CA VAL A 32 7.30 0.46 15.30
C VAL A 32 6.63 -0.60 16.16
N LEU A 33 5.34 -0.84 15.91
CA LEU A 33 4.53 -1.79 16.67
C LEU A 33 4.53 -3.18 16.05
N GLU A 34 4.50 -3.23 14.71
CA GLU A 34 4.50 -4.47 13.95
C GLU A 34 5.35 -4.32 12.69
N TYR A 35 6.09 -5.35 12.36
CA TYR A 35 6.72 -5.51 11.06
C TYR A 35 6.57 -6.96 10.62
N HIS A 36 5.73 -7.18 9.62
CA HIS A 36 5.45 -8.48 9.03
C HIS A 36 5.64 -8.40 7.51
N PRO A 37 6.89 -8.53 7.04
CA PRO A 37 7.14 -8.50 5.60
C PRO A 37 6.66 -9.78 4.93
N ALA A 38 6.22 -9.65 3.69
CA ALA A 38 6.11 -10.80 2.81
C ALA A 38 7.51 -11.23 2.30
N PRO A 39 7.66 -12.41 1.71
CA PRO A 39 8.95 -12.84 1.18
C PRO A 39 9.53 -11.84 0.17
N GLY A 40 10.82 -11.52 0.30
CA GLY A 40 11.45 -10.53 -0.56
C GLY A 40 12.97 -10.48 -0.47
N GLN A 41 13.60 -9.84 -1.46
CA GLN A 41 15.06 -9.82 -1.66
C GLN A 41 15.82 -9.27 -0.45
N PHE A 42 15.25 -8.30 0.26
CA PHE A 42 15.95 -7.60 1.35
C PHE A 42 15.29 -7.76 2.71
N VAL A 43 14.34 -8.67 2.84
CA VAL A 43 13.55 -8.92 4.06
C VAL A 43 14.43 -9.20 5.28
N ASN A 44 15.56 -9.91 5.12
CA ASN A 44 16.48 -10.23 6.21
C ASN A 44 17.70 -9.27 6.30
N THR A 45 17.66 -8.17 5.56
CA THR A 45 18.79 -7.20 5.51
C THR A 45 18.35 -5.75 5.74
N LEU A 46 17.07 -5.43 5.55
CA LEU A 46 16.50 -4.10 5.71
C LEU A 46 15.16 -4.15 6.50
N PRO A 47 15.22 -4.34 7.84
CA PRO A 47 16.39 -4.40 8.74
C PRO A 47 17.15 -5.73 8.70
N ALA A 48 18.37 -5.74 9.22
CA ALA A 48 19.12 -6.97 9.38
C ALA A 48 18.46 -7.87 10.44
N ALA A 49 18.15 -9.11 10.07
CA ALA A 49 17.53 -10.12 10.91
C ALA A 49 17.95 -11.52 10.48
N ASP A 50 17.87 -12.49 11.40
CA ASP A 50 18.14 -13.89 11.16
C ASP A 50 17.15 -14.79 11.95
N GLU A 51 17.36 -16.10 11.94
CA GLU A 51 16.52 -17.08 12.64
C GLU A 51 16.55 -16.97 14.17
N ASN A 52 17.49 -16.22 14.74
CA ASN A 52 17.61 -16.01 16.20
C ASN A 52 16.98 -14.67 16.62
N SER A 53 16.61 -13.83 15.68
CA SER A 53 15.98 -12.54 15.94
C SER A 53 14.56 -12.76 16.51
N THR A 54 14.18 -11.91 17.45
CA THR A 54 12.79 -11.85 17.93
C THR A 54 11.99 -10.81 17.13
N GLN A 55 10.66 -10.84 17.20
CA GLN A 55 9.82 -9.80 16.61
C GLN A 55 10.18 -8.41 17.15
N ASP A 56 10.48 -8.32 18.46
CA ASP A 56 10.91 -7.05 19.08
C ASP A 56 12.27 -6.56 18.57
N ASP A 57 13.20 -7.47 18.28
CA ASP A 57 14.51 -7.09 17.69
C ASP A 57 14.31 -6.49 16.30
N VAL A 58 13.46 -7.10 15.51
CA VAL A 58 13.19 -6.66 14.14
C VAL A 58 12.40 -5.34 14.13
N ASN A 59 11.38 -5.20 15.00
CA ASN A 59 10.65 -3.95 15.17
C ASN A 59 11.60 -2.80 15.56
N ARG A 60 12.49 -3.03 16.53
CA ARG A 60 13.53 -2.03 16.90
C ARG A 60 14.51 -1.73 15.75
N GLY A 61 14.80 -2.75 14.92
CA GLY A 61 15.60 -2.58 13.71
C GLY A 61 14.92 -1.62 12.71
N CYS A 62 13.64 -1.84 12.44
CA CYS A 62 12.82 -0.96 11.60
C CYS A 62 12.73 0.46 12.20
N GLU A 63 12.45 0.57 13.49
CA GLU A 63 12.35 1.84 14.19
C GLU A 63 13.65 2.65 14.08
N LYS A 64 14.80 1.99 14.26
CA LYS A 64 16.10 2.62 14.09
C LYS A 64 16.29 3.13 12.66
N GLN A 65 15.85 2.38 11.64
CA GLN A 65 15.97 2.79 10.24
C GLN A 65 15.06 3.97 9.93
N LEU A 66 13.78 3.92 10.31
CA LEU A 66 12.83 5.00 10.06
C LEU A 66 13.19 6.31 10.81
N ASN A 67 13.86 6.20 11.95
CA ASN A 67 14.32 7.36 12.72
C ASN A 67 15.76 7.79 12.38
N SER A 68 16.33 7.29 11.27
CA SER A 68 17.70 7.59 10.81
C SER A 68 17.70 8.05 9.36
N ASP A 69 18.54 9.01 9.04
CA ASP A 69 18.68 9.50 7.67
C ASP A 69 19.10 8.42 6.68
N GLY A 70 18.41 8.36 5.56
CA GLY A 70 18.84 7.59 4.39
C GLY A 70 18.73 6.08 4.53
N SER A 71 18.06 5.57 5.55
CA SER A 71 17.81 4.15 5.72
C SER A 71 16.44 3.74 5.17
N LEU A 72 16.27 2.46 4.83
CA LEU A 72 15.06 1.90 4.27
C LEU A 72 14.54 0.74 5.11
N VAL A 73 13.23 0.58 5.15
CA VAL A 73 12.57 -0.63 5.59
C VAL A 73 11.91 -1.27 4.37
N HIS A 74 12.27 -2.52 4.09
CA HIS A 74 11.78 -3.29 2.95
C HIS A 74 10.60 -4.17 3.38
N LEU A 75 9.44 -4.00 2.76
CA LEU A 75 8.23 -4.72 3.16
C LEU A 75 8.06 -6.09 2.46
N GLY A 76 8.91 -6.42 1.51
CA GLY A 76 8.77 -7.62 0.68
C GLY A 76 7.65 -7.47 -0.35
N THR A 77 7.30 -8.57 -1.03
CA THR A 77 6.26 -8.58 -2.05
C THR A 77 4.87 -8.29 -1.48
N TYR A 78 3.81 -8.50 -2.27
CA TYR A 78 2.44 -8.16 -1.89
C TYR A 78 2.08 -8.63 -0.49
N GLY A 79 1.50 -7.71 0.27
CA GLY A 79 0.90 -7.96 1.56
C GLY A 79 1.81 -7.69 2.75
N GLY A 80 3.13 -7.72 2.58
CA GLY A 80 4.06 -7.36 3.66
C GLY A 80 3.81 -5.94 4.17
N TYR A 81 3.86 -5.73 5.49
CA TYR A 81 3.48 -4.46 6.08
C TYR A 81 4.30 -4.08 7.31
N ILE A 82 4.25 -2.79 7.61
CA ILE A 82 4.73 -2.18 8.85
C ILE A 82 3.63 -1.32 9.47
N THR A 83 3.50 -1.39 10.80
CA THR A 83 2.58 -0.55 11.58
C THR A 83 3.36 0.30 12.56
N VAL A 84 3.12 1.60 12.52
CA VAL A 84 3.78 2.58 13.38
C VAL A 84 2.78 3.46 14.11
N LYS A 85 3.26 4.13 15.17
CA LYS A 85 2.58 5.25 15.83
C LYS A 85 3.58 6.35 16.17
N PHE A 86 3.06 7.52 16.47
CA PHE A 86 3.78 8.61 17.14
C PHE A 86 3.47 8.62 18.64
N ASP A 87 4.12 9.50 19.39
CA ASP A 87 3.82 9.78 20.81
C ASP A 87 2.55 10.65 20.99
N HIS A 88 1.92 11.02 19.87
CA HIS A 88 0.69 11.82 19.79
C HIS A 88 -0.19 11.30 18.64
N PRO A 89 -1.51 11.53 18.68
CA PRO A 89 -2.38 11.31 17.52
C PRO A 89 -2.10 12.37 16.45
N ILE A 90 -2.18 12.00 15.17
CA ILE A 90 -2.14 12.96 14.08
C ILE A 90 -3.54 13.50 13.86
N GLU A 91 -3.72 14.81 14.02
CA GLU A 91 -5.00 15.48 13.80
C GLU A 91 -5.30 15.62 12.31
N ASN A 92 -6.56 15.44 11.92
CA ASN A 92 -7.04 15.74 10.58
C ASN A 92 -7.23 17.25 10.41
N LYS A 93 -6.43 17.89 9.58
CA LYS A 93 -6.50 19.31 9.26
C LYS A 93 -6.74 19.53 7.76
N PRO A 94 -7.05 20.76 7.32
CA PRO A 94 -7.18 21.03 5.91
C PRO A 94 -5.88 20.76 5.13
N GLY A 95 -5.94 19.93 4.12
CA GLY A 95 -4.80 19.47 3.30
C GLY A 95 -4.27 18.12 3.74
N SER A 96 -3.07 17.76 3.29
CA SER A 96 -2.46 16.50 3.69
C SER A 96 -1.92 16.54 5.12
N ASP A 97 -2.02 15.43 5.84
CA ASP A 97 -1.66 15.32 7.25
C ASP A 97 -0.37 14.52 7.46
N ILE A 98 -0.09 13.57 6.57
CA ILE A 98 0.98 12.59 6.73
C ILE A 98 1.94 12.67 5.53
N LEU A 99 3.23 12.57 5.79
CA LEU A 99 4.27 12.33 4.78
C LEU A 99 4.79 10.90 4.94
N ILE A 100 4.83 10.14 3.85
CA ILE A 100 5.48 8.82 3.81
C ILE A 100 6.35 8.74 2.56
N LEU A 101 7.67 8.68 2.75
CA LEU A 101 8.64 8.59 1.66
C LEU A 101 9.08 7.14 1.46
N GLY A 102 9.22 6.74 0.21
CA GLY A 102 9.88 5.52 -0.22
C GLY A 102 11.24 5.81 -0.85
N ASN A 103 11.68 4.94 -1.78
CA ASN A 103 12.90 5.11 -2.56
C ASN A 103 12.64 5.24 -4.08
N GLY A 104 11.39 5.36 -4.50
CA GLY A 104 10.99 5.48 -5.89
C GLY A 104 11.76 6.54 -6.66
N PHE A 105 12.03 6.28 -7.93
CA PHE A 105 12.68 7.23 -8.81
C PHE A 105 12.16 7.12 -10.24
N TYR A 106 12.25 8.23 -11.00
CA TYR A 106 11.92 8.26 -12.42
C TYR A 106 13.16 8.06 -13.28
N SER A 107 13.05 7.21 -14.29
CA SER A 107 14.07 7.07 -15.32
C SER A 107 13.96 8.20 -16.33
N ASN A 108 15.06 8.93 -16.55
CA ASN A 108 15.12 9.97 -17.57
C ASN A 108 15.22 9.40 -19.00
N SER A 109 15.38 8.09 -19.15
CA SER A 109 15.69 7.45 -20.43
C SER A 109 14.52 6.72 -21.08
N ASP A 110 13.30 6.81 -20.49
CA ASP A 110 12.17 6.09 -21.05
C ASP A 110 11.22 6.98 -21.87
N PRO A 111 11.41 7.01 -23.21
CA PRO A 111 10.57 7.78 -24.11
C PRO A 111 9.32 7.05 -24.58
N ILE A 112 9.08 5.79 -24.10
CA ILE A 112 8.10 4.88 -24.73
C ILE A 112 6.69 5.48 -24.74
N TYR A 113 6.41 6.41 -23.87
CA TYR A 113 5.06 6.95 -23.73
C TYR A 113 4.99 8.47 -23.83
N GLY A 114 5.83 9.15 -24.54
CA GLY A 114 5.74 10.57 -24.97
C GLY A 114 4.71 11.48 -24.30
N SER A 115 4.13 11.04 -23.19
CA SER A 115 2.98 11.63 -22.55
C SER A 115 3.04 11.54 -21.02
N ALA A 116 2.01 11.34 -20.35
CA ALA A 116 1.69 11.52 -18.98
C ALA A 116 2.26 10.44 -18.01
N THR A 117 2.79 9.33 -18.51
CA THR A 117 3.20 8.21 -17.68
C THR A 117 4.71 8.17 -17.56
N ILE A 118 5.22 8.28 -16.35
CA ILE A 118 6.66 8.29 -16.07
C ILE A 118 7.04 6.92 -15.53
N GLY A 119 8.05 6.28 -16.14
CA GLY A 119 8.60 5.00 -15.74
C GLY A 119 9.90 5.14 -14.95
N GLY A 120 10.20 4.12 -14.17
CA GLY A 120 11.38 4.05 -13.33
C GLY A 120 11.34 2.83 -12.41
N SER A 121 11.61 3.03 -11.14
CA SER A 121 11.31 2.11 -10.05
C SER A 121 10.14 2.70 -9.25
N ILE A 122 8.96 2.15 -9.44
CA ILE A 122 7.69 2.62 -8.85
C ILE A 122 6.99 1.40 -8.25
N GLU A 123 6.99 1.30 -6.92
CA GLU A 123 6.65 0.10 -6.16
C GLU A 123 5.54 0.36 -5.13
N PRO A 124 4.30 0.63 -5.61
CA PRO A 124 3.27 1.28 -4.81
C PRO A 124 2.77 0.45 -3.62
N GLY A 125 2.77 1.09 -2.46
CA GLY A 125 2.20 0.61 -1.20
C GLY A 125 0.91 1.33 -0.83
N ILE A 126 -0.03 0.58 -0.24
CA ILE A 126 -1.30 1.08 0.27
C ILE A 126 -1.12 1.53 1.71
N VAL A 127 -1.80 2.61 2.09
CA VAL A 127 -1.78 3.15 3.44
C VAL A 127 -3.12 2.88 4.13
N TYR A 128 -3.03 2.33 5.32
CA TYR A 128 -4.16 2.21 6.25
C TYR A 128 -3.90 3.08 7.47
N VAL A 129 -4.95 3.66 8.02
CA VAL A 129 -4.90 4.42 9.28
C VAL A 129 -5.80 3.78 10.32
N GLY A 130 -5.37 3.81 11.57
CA GLY A 130 -6.08 3.19 12.68
C GLY A 130 -6.46 4.22 13.74
N VAL A 131 -7.66 4.08 14.30
CA VAL A 131 -8.13 4.86 15.44
C VAL A 131 -8.46 3.93 16.59
N GLY A 132 -7.81 4.10 17.74
CA GLY A 132 -7.99 3.25 18.91
C GLY A 132 -6.89 3.43 19.94
N LYS A 133 -7.07 2.88 21.12
CA LYS A 133 -6.10 2.98 22.23
C LYS A 133 -4.89 2.08 22.05
N ASN A 134 -5.07 0.98 21.36
CA ASN A 134 -4.06 -0.03 21.06
C ASN A 134 -4.44 -0.75 19.76
N LEU A 135 -3.55 -1.60 19.25
CA LEU A 135 -3.77 -2.30 17.97
C LEU A 135 -4.97 -3.26 17.97
N GLU A 136 -5.27 -3.88 19.11
CA GLU A 136 -6.37 -4.85 19.24
C GLU A 136 -7.74 -4.17 19.16
N GLU A 137 -7.84 -2.94 19.66
CA GLU A 137 -9.06 -2.13 19.66
C GLU A 137 -9.13 -1.17 18.45
N ALA A 138 -8.05 -1.07 17.68
CA ALA A 138 -7.97 -0.13 16.56
C ALA A 138 -8.97 -0.49 15.46
N LYS A 139 -9.77 0.51 15.06
CA LYS A 139 -10.57 0.43 13.85
C LYS A 139 -9.75 0.96 12.68
N TRP A 140 -9.61 0.15 11.66
CA TRP A 140 -8.77 0.43 10.50
C TRP A 140 -9.57 0.95 9.32
N TYR A 141 -8.95 1.86 8.58
CA TYR A 141 -9.50 2.48 7.38
C TYR A 141 -8.40 2.56 6.33
N GLU A 142 -8.73 2.29 5.08
CA GLU A 142 -7.81 2.52 3.98
C GLU A 142 -7.87 3.98 3.55
N LEU A 143 -6.72 4.58 3.23
CA LEU A 143 -6.67 5.87 2.56
C LEU A 143 -6.82 5.62 1.05
N ALA A 144 -8.02 5.88 0.52
CA ALA A 144 -8.37 5.59 -0.87
C ALA A 144 -7.51 6.39 -1.85
N GLY A 145 -6.56 5.72 -2.50
CA GLY A 145 -5.74 6.29 -3.56
C GLY A 145 -6.47 6.37 -4.90
N SER A 146 -5.76 6.85 -5.93
CA SER A 146 -6.33 7.08 -7.26
C SER A 146 -6.91 5.85 -7.93
N GLU A 147 -6.46 4.65 -7.57
CA GLU A 147 -6.89 3.38 -8.15
C GLU A 147 -8.04 2.71 -7.37
N TYR A 148 -8.31 3.16 -6.13
CA TYR A 148 -9.24 2.52 -5.20
C TYR A 148 -10.60 2.18 -5.81
N TYR A 149 -11.26 3.17 -6.45
CA TYR A 149 -12.59 3.00 -7.04
C TYR A 149 -12.60 2.48 -8.48
N THR A 150 -11.45 2.27 -9.10
CA THR A 150 -11.35 2.00 -10.54
C THR A 150 -10.75 0.66 -10.89
N SER A 151 -9.64 0.30 -10.26
CA SER A 151 -8.80 -0.81 -10.69
C SER A 151 -8.24 -1.67 -9.57
N GLU A 152 -8.38 -1.24 -8.32
CA GLU A 152 -7.98 -2.02 -7.16
C GLU A 152 -8.90 -3.23 -6.93
N ILE A 153 -8.31 -4.34 -6.53
CA ILE A 153 -9.02 -5.54 -6.05
C ILE A 153 -8.99 -5.50 -4.53
N HIS A 154 -10.14 -5.44 -3.87
CA HIS A 154 -10.20 -5.21 -2.41
C HIS A 154 -10.17 -6.48 -1.56
N ASP A 155 -10.39 -7.65 -2.13
CA ASP A 155 -10.48 -8.95 -1.43
C ASP A 155 -9.37 -9.91 -1.84
N PHE A 156 -8.24 -9.40 -2.33
CA PHE A 156 -7.11 -10.26 -2.72
C PHE A 156 -6.49 -10.90 -1.50
N GLU A 157 -6.37 -12.23 -1.53
CA GLU A 157 -5.72 -13.03 -0.50
C GLU A 157 -4.62 -13.87 -1.12
N ILE A 158 -3.46 -13.94 -0.46
CA ILE A 158 -2.32 -14.76 -0.89
C ILE A 158 -1.69 -15.46 0.30
N THR A 159 -1.31 -16.73 0.10
CA THR A 159 -0.53 -17.52 1.05
C THR A 159 0.79 -17.92 0.40
N TYR A 160 1.89 -17.57 1.06
CA TYR A 160 3.25 -17.98 0.70
C TYR A 160 3.65 -19.17 1.57
N HIS A 161 4.33 -20.15 0.96
CA HIS A 161 4.82 -21.35 1.64
C HIS A 161 6.35 -21.30 1.76
N LYS A 162 6.85 -21.55 2.97
CA LYS A 162 8.28 -21.61 3.25
C LYS A 162 8.96 -22.65 2.36
N PRO A 163 10.03 -22.31 1.64
CA PRO A 163 10.73 -23.27 0.81
C PRO A 163 11.40 -24.34 1.68
N THR A 164 11.37 -25.60 1.22
CA THR A 164 12.05 -26.73 1.85
C THR A 164 13.52 -26.85 1.44
N ALA A 165 13.91 -26.17 0.37
CA ALA A 165 15.26 -26.07 -0.14
C ALA A 165 15.62 -24.62 -0.41
N GLU A 166 16.91 -24.29 -0.42
CA GLU A 166 17.39 -22.91 -0.57
C GLU A 166 16.90 -22.22 -1.85
N SER A 167 16.84 -22.93 -2.97
CA SER A 167 16.46 -22.38 -4.27
C SER A 167 15.14 -22.92 -4.83
N GLY A 168 14.46 -23.82 -4.12
CA GLY A 168 13.24 -24.45 -4.64
C GLY A 168 13.45 -25.12 -6.00
N GLU A 169 12.46 -25.02 -6.90
CA GLU A 169 12.53 -25.51 -8.26
C GLU A 169 13.26 -24.53 -9.18
N HIS A 170 14.17 -25.04 -10.01
CA HIS A 170 14.88 -24.22 -10.98
C HIS A 170 14.01 -23.89 -12.20
N SER A 171 14.23 -22.71 -12.77
CA SER A 171 13.60 -22.31 -14.03
C SER A 171 13.96 -23.28 -15.17
N GLN A 172 12.96 -23.63 -15.98
CA GLN A 172 13.15 -24.50 -17.17
C GLN A 172 14.15 -23.95 -18.19
N PHE A 173 14.45 -22.67 -18.12
CA PHE A 173 15.32 -22.00 -19.09
C PHE A 173 16.78 -21.93 -18.64
N GLY A 174 17.16 -22.62 -17.57
CA GLY A 174 18.53 -22.58 -17.04
C GLY A 174 18.99 -21.17 -16.74
N SER A 175 18.08 -20.29 -16.40
CA SER A 175 18.31 -18.87 -16.23
C SER A 175 18.81 -18.54 -14.83
N SER A 176 19.09 -17.27 -14.62
CA SER A 176 19.47 -16.71 -13.33
C SER A 176 18.34 -16.72 -12.30
N TYR A 177 17.17 -17.26 -12.63
CA TYR A 177 15.95 -17.18 -11.83
C TYR A 177 15.48 -18.57 -11.42
N ASP A 178 15.37 -18.79 -10.13
CA ASP A 178 14.88 -20.03 -9.56
C ASP A 178 13.46 -19.84 -9.02
N ASN A 179 12.57 -20.80 -9.27
CA ASN A 179 11.32 -20.91 -8.55
C ASN A 179 11.65 -21.20 -7.08
N TYR A 180 11.25 -20.33 -6.18
CA TYR A 180 11.76 -20.40 -4.82
C TYR A 180 10.68 -20.58 -3.77
N ILE A 181 9.72 -19.67 -3.69
CA ILE A 181 8.65 -19.70 -2.70
C ILE A 181 7.32 -19.91 -3.42
N LYS A 182 6.69 -21.06 -3.17
CA LYS A 182 5.36 -21.32 -3.70
C LYS A 182 4.35 -20.34 -3.09
N TRP A 183 3.42 -19.88 -3.88
CA TRP A 183 2.28 -19.09 -3.44
C TRP A 183 0.97 -19.58 -4.06
N GLU A 184 -0.12 -19.33 -3.35
CA GLU A 184 -1.49 -19.54 -3.78
C GLU A 184 -2.29 -18.29 -3.46
N CYS A 185 -3.10 -17.81 -4.40
CA CYS A 185 -3.89 -16.60 -4.19
C CYS A 185 -5.31 -16.74 -4.73
N SER A 186 -6.21 -15.94 -4.18
CA SER A 186 -7.59 -15.85 -4.63
C SER A 186 -8.12 -14.42 -4.54
N TRP A 187 -9.11 -14.10 -5.37
CA TRP A 187 -9.79 -12.80 -5.38
C TRP A 187 -11.14 -12.89 -6.11
N THR A 188 -11.95 -11.87 -5.98
CA THR A 188 -13.15 -11.69 -6.79
C THR A 188 -12.86 -10.70 -7.92
N ASP A 189 -13.11 -11.11 -9.16
CA ASP A 189 -12.87 -10.26 -10.31
C ASP A 189 -13.99 -9.21 -10.51
N LYS A 190 -13.78 -8.30 -11.47
CA LYS A 190 -14.76 -7.25 -11.82
C LYS A 190 -16.12 -7.76 -12.25
N ASN A 191 -16.25 -9.04 -12.65
CA ASN A 191 -17.49 -9.69 -12.99
C ASN A 191 -18.15 -10.35 -11.77
N ARG A 192 -17.58 -10.20 -10.56
CA ARG A 192 -17.97 -10.86 -9.31
C ARG A 192 -17.79 -12.38 -9.36
N GLU A 193 -16.86 -12.86 -10.16
CA GLU A 193 -16.48 -14.26 -10.20
C GLU A 193 -15.24 -14.49 -9.34
N HIS A 194 -15.28 -15.58 -8.56
CA HIS A 194 -14.11 -16.03 -7.80
C HIS A 194 -13.01 -16.49 -8.74
N ARG A 195 -11.77 -16.06 -8.47
CA ARG A 195 -10.55 -16.42 -9.18
C ARG A 195 -9.54 -16.95 -8.18
N ASP A 196 -8.75 -17.90 -8.64
CA ASP A 196 -7.59 -18.41 -7.93
C ASP A 196 -6.39 -18.54 -8.88
N SER A 197 -5.21 -18.55 -8.31
CA SER A 197 -3.97 -18.79 -9.04
C SER A 197 -2.90 -19.33 -8.11
N THR A 198 -1.91 -19.98 -8.67
CA THR A 198 -0.73 -20.48 -7.96
C THR A 198 0.52 -20.28 -8.79
N GLY A 199 1.67 -20.17 -8.14
CA GLY A 199 2.95 -19.99 -8.80
C GLY A 199 4.10 -19.94 -7.82
N TYR A 200 5.20 -19.34 -8.25
CA TYR A 200 6.41 -19.21 -7.45
C TYR A 200 6.88 -17.78 -7.38
N HIS A 201 7.29 -17.36 -6.19
CA HIS A 201 8.09 -16.16 -5.98
C HIS A 201 9.53 -16.50 -6.37
N MET A 202 10.07 -15.77 -7.33
CA MET A 202 11.33 -16.13 -7.97
C MET A 202 12.52 -15.60 -7.18
N LYS A 203 13.59 -16.39 -7.09
CA LYS A 203 14.88 -15.95 -6.57
C LYS A 203 15.85 -15.80 -7.72
N ASN A 204 16.56 -14.70 -7.80
CA ASN A 204 17.49 -14.45 -8.90
C ASN A 204 18.95 -14.53 -8.49
N VAL A 205 19.84 -14.63 -9.48
CA VAL A 205 21.28 -14.80 -9.27
C VAL A 205 21.95 -13.58 -8.62
N TYR A 206 21.35 -12.41 -8.69
CA TYR A 206 21.91 -11.17 -8.17
C TYR A 206 21.64 -10.98 -6.67
N HIS A 207 20.56 -11.63 -6.18
CA HIS A 207 20.11 -11.55 -4.78
C HIS A 207 19.88 -12.96 -4.26
N ARG A 208 20.96 -13.60 -3.80
CA ARG A 208 20.94 -15.03 -3.40
C ARG A 208 20.65 -15.27 -1.92
N GLN A 209 20.53 -14.22 -1.13
CA GLN A 209 20.13 -14.33 0.27
C GLN A 209 18.71 -14.92 0.40
N THR A 210 18.39 -15.38 1.59
CA THR A 210 17.06 -15.92 1.89
C THR A 210 15.99 -14.84 1.80
N TYR A 211 14.91 -15.11 1.07
CA TYR A 211 13.76 -14.20 0.90
C TYR A 211 12.66 -14.43 1.95
N TRP A 212 12.71 -15.57 2.64
CA TRP A 212 11.76 -15.87 3.70
C TRP A 212 12.14 -15.10 4.98
N PRO A 213 11.18 -14.46 5.67
CA PRO A 213 11.47 -13.79 6.95
C PRO A 213 11.78 -14.84 8.02
N MET A 214 13.06 -14.99 8.36
CA MET A 214 13.57 -16.10 9.14
C MET A 214 13.09 -16.13 10.59
N TRP A 215 12.82 -14.96 11.17
CA TRP A 215 12.37 -14.80 12.56
C TRP A 215 10.90 -15.15 12.79
N GLU A 216 10.07 -15.13 11.74
CA GLU A 216 8.62 -15.38 11.85
C GLU A 216 8.31 -16.79 12.42
N GLY A 217 9.21 -17.75 12.24
CA GLY A 217 9.03 -19.12 12.74
C GLY A 217 7.84 -19.86 12.16
N LYS A 218 7.23 -19.35 11.09
CA LYS A 218 6.06 -19.89 10.41
C LYS A 218 6.46 -20.58 9.11
N ASP A 219 5.70 -21.61 8.72
CA ASP A 219 5.87 -22.27 7.44
C ASP A 219 4.95 -21.71 6.35
N GLU A 220 3.97 -20.89 6.73
CA GLU A 220 3.06 -20.18 5.84
C GLU A 220 2.85 -18.76 6.30
N LEU A 221 2.76 -17.83 5.33
CA LEU A 221 2.44 -16.43 5.56
C LEU A 221 1.26 -16.05 4.65
N THR A 222 0.15 -15.65 5.28
CA THR A 222 -1.07 -15.25 4.55
C THR A 222 -1.31 -13.75 4.72
N PHE A 223 -1.58 -13.08 3.60
CA PHE A 223 -1.89 -11.65 3.55
C PHE A 223 -3.18 -11.42 2.77
N LYS A 224 -3.94 -10.41 3.19
CA LYS A 224 -5.24 -10.07 2.58
C LYS A 224 -5.45 -8.57 2.49
N GLY A 225 -6.29 -8.13 1.55
CA GLY A 225 -6.76 -6.75 1.39
C GLY A 225 -6.60 -6.21 -0.01
N GLY A 226 -6.47 -4.90 -0.15
CA GLY A 226 -6.33 -4.21 -1.41
C GLY A 226 -5.11 -4.67 -2.22
N LYS A 227 -5.33 -4.94 -3.50
CA LYS A 227 -4.27 -5.22 -4.47
C LYS A 227 -4.37 -4.28 -5.66
N LEU A 228 -3.31 -3.54 -5.87
CA LEU A 228 -3.17 -2.59 -6.98
C LEU A 228 -2.90 -3.32 -8.31
N PRO A 229 -3.27 -2.73 -9.46
CA PRO A 229 -2.95 -3.28 -10.77
C PRO A 229 -1.45 -3.31 -11.00
N ASN A 230 -0.97 -4.31 -11.76
CA ASN A 230 0.42 -4.37 -12.15
C ASN A 230 0.81 -3.15 -12.99
N ASN A 231 1.96 -2.57 -12.69
CA ASN A 231 2.45 -1.34 -13.31
C ASN A 231 3.75 -1.51 -14.09
N ALA A 232 4.26 -2.73 -14.22
CA ALA A 232 5.52 -3.01 -14.89
C ALA A 232 5.32 -3.49 -16.33
N ILE A 233 6.21 -3.03 -17.23
CA ILE A 233 6.23 -3.42 -18.64
C ILE A 233 7.62 -3.93 -19.00
N ASP A 234 7.67 -5.09 -19.66
CA ASP A 234 8.91 -5.61 -20.23
C ASP A 234 9.25 -4.83 -21.50
N THR A 235 10.18 -3.90 -21.39
CA THR A 235 10.64 -3.07 -22.52
C THR A 235 11.60 -3.82 -23.44
N SER A 236 12.15 -4.97 -22.99
CA SER A 236 13.02 -5.83 -23.84
C SER A 236 12.23 -6.78 -24.74
N GLY A 237 10.96 -7.04 -24.41
CA GLY A 237 10.16 -8.09 -25.07
C GLY A 237 10.69 -9.52 -24.85
N LYS A 238 11.62 -9.71 -23.89
CA LYS A 238 12.31 -10.98 -23.61
C LYS A 238 12.25 -11.37 -22.12
N GLY A 239 11.46 -10.66 -21.31
CA GLY A 239 11.36 -10.87 -19.87
C GLY A 239 12.58 -10.42 -19.07
N THR A 240 13.50 -9.66 -19.68
CA THR A 240 14.80 -9.35 -19.06
C THR A 240 14.95 -7.90 -18.60
N TYR A 241 14.19 -6.97 -19.16
CA TYR A 241 14.29 -5.57 -18.80
C TYR A 241 12.89 -4.97 -18.61
N TRP A 242 12.55 -4.72 -17.36
CA TRP A 242 11.26 -4.19 -16.94
C TRP A 242 11.39 -2.76 -16.44
N VAL A 243 10.34 -1.97 -16.66
CA VAL A 243 10.18 -0.62 -16.14
C VAL A 243 8.83 -0.53 -15.45
N GLN A 244 8.83 -0.02 -14.24
CA GLN A 244 7.62 0.21 -13.46
C GLN A 244 7.14 1.65 -13.69
N TYR A 245 5.83 1.82 -13.88
CA TYR A 245 5.22 3.10 -14.27
C TYR A 245 4.27 3.62 -13.20
N ARG A 246 4.18 4.93 -13.10
CA ARG A 246 3.06 5.56 -12.37
C ARG A 246 1.74 5.19 -13.04
N TYR A 247 0.68 5.03 -12.27
CA TYR A 247 -0.66 4.73 -12.81
C TYR A 247 -1.19 5.85 -13.72
N ALA A 248 -0.98 7.11 -13.31
CA ALA A 248 -1.32 8.29 -14.10
C ALA A 248 -0.44 9.46 -13.69
N LYS A 249 -0.45 10.53 -14.47
CA LYS A 249 0.27 11.77 -14.16
C LYS A 249 -0.14 12.35 -12.80
N ASP A 250 -1.41 12.22 -12.47
CA ASP A 250 -2.07 12.73 -11.28
C ASP A 250 -2.40 11.61 -10.26
N ALA A 251 -1.72 10.45 -10.34
CA ALA A 251 -1.87 9.37 -9.37
C ALA A 251 -1.41 9.83 -7.98
N TYR A 252 -2.16 9.45 -6.94
CA TYR A 252 -1.92 9.85 -5.55
C TYR A 252 -2.33 8.72 -4.60
N GLY A 253 -1.93 8.84 -3.31
CA GLY A 253 -2.40 7.98 -2.23
C GLY A 253 -1.65 6.66 -2.09
N TYR A 254 -0.45 6.55 -2.67
CA TYR A 254 0.39 5.35 -2.57
C TYR A 254 1.80 5.72 -2.15
N VAL A 255 2.37 4.94 -1.24
CA VAL A 255 3.77 5.04 -0.83
C VAL A 255 4.64 4.50 -1.94
N ASP A 256 5.85 5.03 -2.12
CA ASP A 256 6.84 4.54 -3.09
C ASP A 256 6.35 4.54 -4.56
N ALA A 257 5.35 5.35 -4.83
CA ALA A 257 4.67 5.45 -6.13
C ALA A 257 5.09 6.67 -6.95
N SER A 258 6.05 7.43 -6.47
CA SER A 258 6.59 8.63 -7.09
C SER A 258 8.09 8.77 -6.78
N GLN A 259 8.72 9.81 -7.33
CA GLN A 259 10.10 10.11 -6.98
C GLN A 259 10.19 10.46 -5.49
N ALA A 260 11.10 9.81 -4.75
CA ALA A 260 11.22 9.90 -3.29
C ALA A 260 11.28 11.33 -2.73
N LYS A 261 11.80 12.29 -3.49
CA LYS A 261 11.86 13.71 -3.13
C LYS A 261 10.61 14.52 -3.51
N ASP A 262 9.62 13.88 -4.14
CA ASP A 262 8.38 14.54 -4.56
C ASP A 262 7.35 14.46 -3.41
N SER A 263 7.48 15.39 -2.46
CA SER A 263 6.64 15.43 -1.26
C SER A 263 5.14 15.57 -1.56
N LEU A 264 4.76 16.19 -2.67
CA LEU A 264 3.36 16.32 -3.06
C LEU A 264 2.68 14.94 -3.22
N TYR A 265 3.33 14.03 -3.95
CA TYR A 265 2.78 12.71 -4.23
C TYR A 265 3.07 11.67 -3.14
N SER A 266 3.87 12.05 -2.14
CA SER A 266 4.17 11.24 -0.95
C SER A 266 3.44 11.73 0.29
N SER A 267 2.50 12.66 0.12
CA SER A 267 1.64 13.22 1.19
C SER A 267 0.26 12.60 1.14
N PHE A 268 -0.32 12.36 2.32
CA PHE A 268 -1.59 11.66 2.51
C PHE A 268 -2.53 12.50 3.36
N ASP A 269 -3.80 12.53 2.96
CA ASP A 269 -4.88 13.25 3.64
C ASP A 269 -5.76 12.24 4.37
N ILE A 270 -6.00 12.45 5.66
CA ILE A 270 -6.85 11.57 6.47
C ILE A 270 -8.29 11.57 5.94
N ASN A 271 -8.73 12.61 5.24
CA ASN A 271 -10.05 12.66 4.60
C ASN A 271 -10.22 11.64 3.44
N TRP A 272 -9.16 10.96 3.00
CA TRP A 272 -9.29 9.85 2.04
C TRP A 272 -9.70 8.54 2.71
N ALA A 273 -9.92 8.52 4.03
CA ALA A 273 -10.29 7.33 4.77
C ALA A 273 -11.63 6.75 4.29
N VAL A 274 -11.63 5.44 4.06
CA VAL A 274 -12.82 4.67 3.70
C VAL A 274 -12.98 3.47 4.63
N ASP A 275 -14.24 3.08 4.88
CA ASP A 275 -14.54 1.85 5.61
C ASP A 275 -14.42 0.60 4.71
N GLU A 276 -14.64 -0.57 5.28
CA GLU A 276 -14.58 -1.87 4.58
C GLU A 276 -15.61 -2.02 3.44
N ASP A 277 -16.66 -1.20 3.44
CA ASP A 277 -17.65 -1.12 2.37
C ASP A 277 -17.29 -0.06 1.31
N GLY A 278 -16.16 0.64 1.47
CA GLY A 278 -15.69 1.71 0.60
C GLY A 278 -16.47 3.02 0.73
N ASN A 279 -17.14 3.24 1.86
CA ASN A 279 -17.79 4.51 2.14
C ASN A 279 -16.78 5.46 2.79
N GLU A 280 -16.83 6.74 2.38
CA GLU A 280 -16.02 7.80 3.00
C GLU A 280 -16.33 7.92 4.49
N VAL A 281 -15.28 8.04 5.29
CA VAL A 281 -15.36 8.19 6.76
C VAL A 281 -14.66 9.47 7.15
N VAL A 282 -15.32 10.25 8.01
CA VAL A 282 -14.70 11.45 8.60
C VAL A 282 -14.05 11.05 9.93
N LEU A 283 -12.74 11.22 9.99
CA LEU A 283 -11.93 11.00 11.19
C LEU A 283 -11.41 12.34 11.69
N ASP A 284 -11.46 12.57 12.99
CA ASP A 284 -10.89 13.79 13.60
C ASP A 284 -9.37 13.67 13.78
N HIS A 285 -8.87 12.45 13.93
CA HIS A 285 -7.45 12.11 14.11
C HIS A 285 -7.20 10.64 13.79
N ILE A 286 -5.93 10.27 13.77
CA ILE A 286 -5.48 8.88 13.71
C ILE A 286 -4.42 8.60 14.77
N ASP A 287 -4.37 7.36 15.25
CA ASP A 287 -3.39 6.90 16.26
C ASP A 287 -2.31 6.03 15.65
N PHE A 288 -2.63 5.33 14.54
CA PHE A 288 -1.74 4.35 13.90
C PHE A 288 -1.70 4.57 12.40
N ILE A 289 -0.55 4.25 11.81
CA ILE A 289 -0.33 4.18 10.36
C ILE A 289 0.18 2.80 10.02
N ARG A 290 -0.41 2.15 9.02
CA ARG A 290 0.09 0.92 8.43
C ARG A 290 0.37 1.12 6.95
N VAL A 291 1.58 0.77 6.53
CA VAL A 291 1.98 0.72 5.12
C VAL A 291 2.09 -0.73 4.71
N LYS A 292 1.47 -1.09 3.59
CA LYS A 292 1.47 -2.45 3.04
C LYS A 292 1.88 -2.42 1.57
N THR A 293 2.75 -3.34 1.13
CA THR A 293 3.01 -3.53 -0.30
C THR A 293 1.71 -3.85 -1.01
N GLY A 294 1.27 -2.95 -1.90
CA GLY A 294 -0.03 -3.03 -2.57
C GLY A 294 0.00 -3.80 -3.89
N ILE A 295 1.15 -4.16 -4.40
CA ILE A 295 1.33 -4.71 -5.73
C ILE A 295 1.91 -6.13 -5.68
N PHE A 296 1.46 -7.00 -6.61
CA PHE A 296 1.98 -8.35 -6.77
C PHE A 296 2.45 -8.56 -8.21
N GLN A 297 3.75 -8.41 -8.43
CA GLN A 297 4.36 -8.59 -9.74
C GLN A 297 5.84 -8.98 -9.62
N TYR A 298 6.38 -9.48 -10.73
CA TYR A 298 7.78 -9.81 -10.88
C TYR A 298 8.36 -9.08 -12.10
N CYS A 299 9.54 -8.48 -11.93
CA CYS A 299 10.13 -7.56 -12.89
C CYS A 299 11.49 -8.04 -13.42
N GLY A 300 11.58 -9.29 -13.83
CA GLY A 300 12.78 -9.88 -14.43
C GLY A 300 14.01 -9.73 -13.53
N TRP A 301 15.04 -9.07 -14.00
CA TRP A 301 16.31 -8.91 -13.27
C TRP A 301 16.19 -8.03 -12.00
N LEU A 302 15.18 -7.17 -11.91
CA LEU A 302 14.88 -6.41 -10.71
C LEU A 302 14.34 -7.32 -9.59
N GLY A 303 13.70 -8.43 -9.95
CA GLY A 303 13.08 -9.35 -8.99
C GLY A 303 11.61 -9.03 -8.72
N GLU A 304 11.18 -9.28 -7.50
CA GLU A 304 9.85 -8.90 -7.05
C GLU A 304 9.74 -7.38 -6.87
N THR A 305 8.52 -6.90 -6.93
CA THR A 305 8.19 -5.54 -6.53
C THR A 305 7.89 -5.53 -5.04
N SER A 306 8.55 -4.65 -4.33
CA SER A 306 8.37 -4.44 -2.88
C SER A 306 8.33 -2.96 -2.56
N THR A 307 7.44 -2.59 -1.67
CA THR A 307 7.39 -1.20 -1.19
C THR A 307 8.49 -1.00 -0.14
N GLU A 308 9.29 0.05 -0.31
CA GLU A 308 10.23 0.51 0.70
C GLU A 308 9.69 1.75 1.42
N VAL A 309 9.95 1.81 2.73
CA VAL A 309 9.60 2.95 3.57
C VAL A 309 10.88 3.57 4.13
N ASN A 310 11.05 4.88 3.88
CA ASN A 310 12.20 5.65 4.35
C ASN A 310 11.82 6.54 5.55
N THR A 311 10.76 7.31 5.42
CA THR A 311 10.38 8.34 6.38
C THR A 311 8.87 8.32 6.55
N ILE A 312 8.40 8.42 7.79
CA ILE A 312 7.01 8.71 8.13
C ILE A 312 7.00 9.94 9.04
N ALA A 313 6.19 10.94 8.73
CA ALA A 313 6.13 12.17 9.51
C ALA A 313 4.71 12.75 9.56
N ASP A 314 4.38 13.38 10.71
CA ASP A 314 3.25 14.30 10.83
C ASP A 314 3.62 15.61 10.15
N LEU A 315 2.91 15.96 9.08
CA LEU A 315 3.18 17.16 8.29
C LEU A 315 2.96 18.44 9.12
N HIS A 316 2.06 18.43 10.08
CA HIS A 316 1.72 19.60 10.88
C HIS A 316 2.86 20.03 11.82
N LEU A 317 3.80 19.13 12.11
CA LEU A 317 4.99 19.42 12.90
C LEU A 317 6.20 19.80 12.05
N ILE A 318 6.07 19.80 10.72
CA ILE A 318 7.14 20.24 9.81
C ILE A 318 7.08 21.79 9.70
N PRO A 319 8.13 22.52 10.10
CA PRO A 319 8.13 23.97 10.02
C PRO A 319 7.83 24.51 8.61
N GLY A 320 6.88 25.43 8.50
CA GLY A 320 6.48 26.06 7.23
C GLY A 320 5.52 25.23 6.38
N TYR A 321 5.05 24.08 6.86
CA TYR A 321 4.06 23.28 6.15
C TYR A 321 2.70 23.98 6.04
N ASP A 322 2.20 24.58 7.12
CA ASP A 322 0.92 25.29 7.17
C ASP A 322 0.85 26.48 6.19
N ASP A 323 2.00 27.00 5.76
CA ASP A 323 2.08 28.11 4.81
C ASP A 323 1.81 27.67 3.36
N LYS A 324 1.87 26.37 3.06
CA LYS A 324 1.68 25.81 1.72
C LYS A 324 1.08 24.41 1.79
N PRO A 325 -0.20 24.25 2.16
CA PRO A 325 -0.83 22.95 2.19
C PRO A 325 -0.81 22.30 0.81
N PHE A 326 -0.36 21.06 0.72
CA PHE A 326 -0.50 20.26 -0.49
C PHE A 326 -1.96 19.81 -0.60
N VAL A 327 -2.64 20.26 -1.63
CA VAL A 327 -4.03 19.83 -1.89
C VAL A 327 -4.04 19.01 -3.16
N ILE A 328 -4.26 17.71 -3.04
CA ILE A 328 -4.64 16.84 -4.15
C ILE A 328 -6.16 16.72 -4.07
N THR A 329 -6.87 17.16 -5.11
CA THR A 329 -8.30 16.92 -5.20
C THR A 329 -8.52 15.46 -5.53
N PRO A 330 -9.13 14.64 -4.64
CA PRO A 330 -9.41 13.24 -4.91
C PRO A 330 -10.21 13.07 -6.19
N ARG A 331 -9.97 12.00 -6.93
CA ARG A 331 -10.88 11.59 -8.01
C ARG A 331 -12.20 11.24 -7.34
N GLN A 332 -13.25 11.97 -7.70
CA GLN A 332 -14.59 11.65 -7.22
C GLN A 332 -14.95 10.22 -7.61
N ARG A 333 -15.57 9.50 -6.69
CA ARG A 333 -16.18 8.19 -6.95
C ARG A 333 -16.91 8.26 -8.29
N PRO A 334 -16.68 7.35 -9.25
CA PRO A 334 -17.45 7.34 -10.49
C PRO A 334 -18.93 7.31 -10.14
N THR A 335 -19.68 8.30 -10.59
CA THR A 335 -21.12 8.44 -10.30
C THR A 335 -22.01 7.41 -11.02
N THR A 336 -21.49 6.22 -11.29
CA THR A 336 -22.24 5.05 -11.77
C THR A 336 -22.90 4.24 -10.67
N SER A 337 -22.58 4.49 -9.40
CA SER A 337 -23.47 4.06 -8.33
C SER A 337 -24.66 5.00 -8.34
N ILE A 338 -25.85 4.45 -8.58
CA ILE A 338 -27.09 5.10 -8.18
C ILE A 338 -26.85 5.57 -6.75
N SER A 339 -26.64 6.90 -6.59
CA SER A 339 -26.55 7.48 -5.26
C SER A 339 -27.79 7.00 -4.53
N ARG A 340 -27.59 6.15 -3.50
CA ARG A 340 -28.70 5.96 -2.55
C ARG A 340 -29.05 7.38 -2.11
N PRO A 341 -30.26 7.85 -2.36
CA PRO A 341 -30.62 9.17 -1.93
C PRO A 341 -30.31 9.17 -0.44
N THR A 342 -29.49 10.11 -0.01
CA THR A 342 -29.30 10.42 1.41
C THR A 342 -30.70 10.73 1.88
N VAL A 343 -31.37 9.75 2.46
CA VAL A 343 -32.62 9.96 3.13
C VAL A 343 -32.20 10.82 4.32
N LYS A 344 -32.33 12.15 4.20
CA LYS A 344 -32.46 12.97 5.39
C LYS A 344 -33.54 12.25 6.18
N VAL A 345 -33.14 11.65 7.29
CA VAL A 345 -34.09 11.17 8.27
C VAL A 345 -34.74 12.45 8.83
N VAL A 346 -35.69 12.94 8.07
CA VAL A 346 -36.68 13.85 8.61
C VAL A 346 -37.41 12.95 9.59
N ASP A 347 -37.47 13.37 10.84
CA ASP A 347 -38.27 12.71 11.89
C ASP A 347 -39.73 12.87 11.47
N ASP A 348 -40.12 12.13 10.46
CA ASP A 348 -41.42 12.24 9.74
C ASP A 348 -42.29 11.06 10.18
N GLU A 349 -43.30 11.38 10.93
CA GLU A 349 -44.37 10.44 11.31
C GLU A 349 -45.16 9.91 10.08
N ALA A 350 -44.78 10.30 8.87
CA ALA A 350 -45.50 9.92 7.64
C ALA A 350 -45.22 8.45 7.27
N TYR A 351 -46.25 7.85 6.68
CA TYR A 351 -46.19 6.52 6.04
C TYR A 351 -45.99 6.67 4.54
N TYR A 352 -45.20 5.77 3.95
CA TYR A 352 -44.94 5.73 2.53
C TYR A 352 -45.27 4.34 1.99
N ASN A 353 -45.80 4.25 0.78
CA ASN A 353 -45.95 2.98 0.09
C ASN A 353 -44.57 2.44 -0.41
N LEU A 354 -44.53 1.24 -0.95
CA LEU A 354 -43.30 0.62 -1.46
C LEU A 354 -42.72 1.35 -2.70
N MET A 355 -43.47 2.28 -3.31
CA MET A 355 -42.99 3.16 -4.39
C MET A 355 -42.45 4.50 -3.86
N GLY A 356 -42.38 4.69 -2.51
CA GLY A 356 -41.88 5.91 -1.89
C GLY A 356 -42.87 7.09 -1.87
N GLN A 357 -44.11 6.88 -2.21
CA GLN A 357 -45.15 7.91 -2.20
C GLN A 357 -45.77 8.00 -0.79
N ARG A 358 -45.93 9.22 -0.28
CA ARG A 358 -46.58 9.47 1.02
C ARG A 358 -48.05 9.02 0.99
N VAL A 359 -48.44 8.28 2.01
CA VAL A 359 -49.82 7.73 2.12
C VAL A 359 -50.53 8.42 3.27
N GLN A 360 -51.73 8.98 2.98
CA GLN A 360 -52.55 9.63 4.00
C GLN A 360 -53.56 8.65 4.63
N ASN A 361 -54.00 7.61 3.91
CA ASN A 361 -54.95 6.62 4.40
C ASN A 361 -54.28 5.24 4.40
N LEU A 362 -54.11 4.68 5.58
CA LEU A 362 -53.52 3.36 5.75
C LEU A 362 -54.56 2.27 5.62
N VAL A 363 -54.23 1.18 4.91
CA VAL A 363 -55.10 0.02 4.71
C VAL A 363 -54.58 -1.14 5.55
N LYS A 364 -55.43 -1.71 6.38
CA LYS A 364 -55.09 -2.85 7.24
C LYS A 364 -54.55 -4.04 6.45
N GLY A 365 -53.43 -4.56 6.87
CA GLY A 365 -52.76 -5.70 6.23
C GLY A 365 -51.83 -5.33 5.07
N GLN A 366 -51.68 -4.05 4.72
CA GLN A 366 -50.68 -3.60 3.74
C GLN A 366 -49.33 -3.22 4.38
N ILE A 367 -48.27 -3.33 3.57
CA ILE A 367 -46.92 -3.00 3.98
C ILE A 367 -46.63 -1.54 3.60
N TYR A 368 -46.12 -0.77 4.57
CA TYR A 368 -45.69 0.61 4.43
C TYR A 368 -44.27 0.78 4.91
N ILE A 369 -43.64 1.91 4.57
CA ILE A 369 -42.39 2.36 5.14
C ILE A 369 -42.71 3.50 6.13
N HIS A 370 -42.36 3.33 7.38
CA HIS A 370 -42.50 4.33 8.45
C HIS A 370 -41.15 4.42 9.22
N LYS A 371 -40.63 5.61 9.38
CA LYS A 371 -39.31 5.86 10.01
C LYS A 371 -38.20 4.97 9.45
N GLY A 372 -38.19 4.79 8.10
CA GLY A 372 -37.19 3.97 7.41
C GLY A 372 -37.35 2.46 7.58
N ARG A 373 -38.41 1.97 8.23
CA ARG A 373 -38.68 0.52 8.46
C ARG A 373 -39.93 0.09 7.76
N LYS A 374 -39.93 -1.16 7.29
CA LYS A 374 -41.17 -1.80 6.80
C LYS A 374 -42.07 -2.13 7.97
N VAL A 375 -43.33 -1.67 7.91
CA VAL A 375 -44.36 -1.94 8.90
C VAL A 375 -45.59 -2.47 8.20
N ILE A 376 -46.34 -3.38 8.85
CA ILE A 376 -47.66 -3.85 8.40
C ILE A 376 -48.68 -3.07 9.23
N TYR A 377 -49.60 -2.38 8.58
CA TYR A 377 -50.63 -1.61 9.26
C TYR A 377 -51.86 -2.44 9.59
#